data_da472c7511ce7d26808a4b5f960bdac5
#
_entry.id   da472c7511ce7d26808a4b5f960bdac5
#
_cell.length_a   1.000
_cell.length_b   1.000
_cell.length_c   1.000
_cell.angle_alpha   90.00
_cell.angle_beta   90.00
_cell.angle_gamma   90.00
#
_symmetry.space_group_name_H-M   'P 1'
#
loop_
_entity.id
_entity.type
_entity.pdbx_description
1 polymer ?
#
loop_
_entity_poly.entity_id
_entity_poly.type
_entity_poly.pdbx_seq_one_letter_code
_entity_poly.pdbx_strand_id
1 'polypeptide(L)'
;MKTFQIFLFLLFCTSFTNARGVNGGMSCAVCTVLTGVTMQIAELHEEDLFNATKRLCNVLPNKIRDPCFRIVDKVEPYLTNLSEKITPDLFCLVYGTCRVDKGQPFCHLFPLTMEQEEMENVLIKEREKMLPKIDFCKLPYIKDICNILNNSYTSLAPVEDFDNDGFSAMETGRGSDWRGRDCVDNDPQVYPGRRPLNSDYFSDSNCNGIWGTKNDTFLSLEQELCKKSQPRGLIFIGDSIGAHFHMPEVWINPLLFSWPGLNGSSVILDEIDWPQFGFATGFKNITRNILIQGLTDSLYLRLRNRNRCNHRDYQNLSQNGASSYEGLNHVNSIARNRTTDNPALVIYAMQGNDVCNNFNDTINHMTPPETFRRNVMKSLFLLDEKLPPQSHVVLVELVEADFIFPAMAERLHPIGRLHKNVFYKNLYEWFNCMQIGPCTGWLNANQTLRDITSKRARKLSTIVKYIATNETFKNFQVHYIQNPINYLVRNDKINITEFLEPVDSLHPNQKAQVLLTETVWNFLEKLPVLGPVNPHNDEIIKIFGEQGGH
;
A
#
# COMPACT_ATOMS: atom_id res chain seq x y z
N MET A 1 16.06 -14.89 10.24
CA MET A 1 15.20 -14.10 9.37
C MET A 1 14.13 -13.27 10.10
N LYS A 2 13.76 -13.52 11.34
CA LYS A 2 12.55 -12.96 11.99
C LYS A 2 12.68 -11.59 12.70
N THR A 3 13.82 -10.92 12.68
CA THR A 3 14.07 -9.72 13.51
C THR A 3 14.71 -8.54 12.75
N PHE A 4 14.74 -8.61 11.43
CA PHE A 4 15.22 -7.58 10.51
C PHE A 4 14.33 -6.31 10.45
N GLN A 5 13.22 -6.30 11.10
CA GLN A 5 11.98 -5.59 10.82
C GLN A 5 11.78 -4.24 11.50
N ILE A 6 12.14 -4.09 12.76
CA ILE A 6 11.95 -2.80 13.46
C ILE A 6 13.03 -1.82 13.02
N PHE A 7 14.23 -2.31 12.82
CA PHE A 7 15.32 -1.49 12.29
C PHE A 7 15.10 -1.15 10.81
N LEU A 8 14.45 -2.03 10.06
CA LEU A 8 13.98 -1.73 8.71
C LEU A 8 12.85 -0.68 8.73
N PHE A 9 11.93 -0.72 9.68
CA PHE A 9 10.94 0.35 9.86
C PHE A 9 11.61 1.69 10.13
N LEU A 10 12.65 1.73 10.97
CA LEU A 10 13.51 2.90 11.18
C LEU A 10 14.25 3.31 9.90
N LEU A 11 14.69 2.34 9.10
CA LEU A 11 15.42 2.57 7.84
C LEU A 11 14.50 2.89 6.68
N PHE A 12 13.33 2.28 6.63
CA PHE A 12 12.30 2.58 5.65
C PHE A 12 11.97 4.05 5.62
N CYS A 13 11.88 4.63 6.79
CA CYS A 13 11.61 6.04 6.96
C CYS A 13 12.83 6.93 6.68
N THR A 14 14.06 6.41 6.76
CA THR A 14 15.27 7.17 6.37
C THR A 14 15.63 7.02 4.88
N SER A 15 15.18 5.95 4.20
CA SER A 15 15.39 5.78 2.74
C SER A 15 14.54 6.72 1.89
N PHE A 16 13.43 7.24 2.43
CA PHE A 16 12.72 8.39 1.86
C PHE A 16 13.51 9.73 1.98
N THR A 17 14.78 9.69 2.40
CA THR A 17 15.63 10.86 2.70
C THR A 17 16.11 11.66 1.48
N ASN A 18 15.67 11.37 0.27
CA ASN A 18 15.67 12.40 -0.76
C ASN A 18 14.51 13.36 -0.53
N ALA A 19 14.62 14.09 0.62
CA ALA A 19 14.00 15.39 0.90
C ALA A 19 12.51 15.57 0.55
N ARG A 20 11.62 14.65 0.96
CA ARG A 20 10.20 15.00 1.08
C ARG A 20 9.96 15.59 2.46
N GLY A 21 9.51 16.84 2.51
CA GLY A 21 9.14 17.55 3.72
C GLY A 21 10.14 18.57 4.22
N VAL A 22 9.69 19.38 5.18
CA VAL A 22 10.46 20.38 5.91
C VAL A 22 10.74 19.91 7.34
N ASN A 23 11.54 20.65 8.09
CA ASN A 23 11.82 20.41 9.52
C ASN A 23 12.38 19.02 9.85
N GLY A 24 13.04 18.38 8.91
CA GLY A 24 13.55 17.01 9.03
C GLY A 24 12.65 15.97 8.36
N GLY A 25 11.43 16.36 7.94
CA GLY A 25 10.53 15.55 7.15
C GLY A 25 10.28 14.17 7.75
N MET A 26 10.36 13.13 6.91
CA MET A 26 10.10 11.76 7.32
C MET A 26 11.03 11.26 8.44
N SER A 27 12.31 11.69 8.48
CA SER A 27 13.25 11.31 9.55
C SER A 27 12.81 11.84 10.92
N CYS A 28 12.28 13.06 10.96
CA CYS A 28 11.68 13.64 12.15
C CYS A 28 10.43 12.85 12.55
N ALA A 29 9.53 12.58 11.60
CA ALA A 29 8.28 11.87 11.86
C ALA A 29 8.51 10.51 12.49
N VAL A 30 9.43 9.74 11.96
CA VAL A 30 9.76 8.42 12.50
C VAL A 30 10.35 8.48 13.88
N CYS A 31 11.32 9.38 14.09
CA CYS A 31 11.88 9.58 15.42
C CYS A 31 10.76 9.91 16.42
N THR A 32 9.90 10.88 16.11
CA THR A 32 8.81 11.32 17.02
C THR A 32 7.84 10.19 17.34
N VAL A 33 7.39 9.42 16.36
CA VAL A 33 6.47 8.30 16.60
C VAL A 33 7.12 7.21 17.43
N LEU A 34 8.34 6.79 17.08
CA LEU A 34 9.05 5.74 17.81
C LEU A 34 9.39 6.15 19.25
N THR A 35 9.89 7.37 19.43
CA THR A 35 10.16 7.90 20.76
C THR A 35 8.88 7.97 21.57
N GLY A 36 7.78 8.44 20.95
CA GLY A 36 6.49 8.54 21.62
C GLY A 36 5.94 7.19 22.08
N VAL A 37 6.03 6.16 21.23
CA VAL A 37 5.64 4.79 21.59
C VAL A 37 6.57 4.24 22.69
N THR A 38 7.89 4.44 22.57
CA THR A 38 8.88 3.91 23.52
C THR A 38 8.74 4.55 24.90
N MET A 39 8.53 5.87 24.96
CA MET A 39 8.30 6.58 26.24
C MET A 39 7.05 6.06 26.95
N GLN A 40 5.95 5.86 26.21
CA GLN A 40 4.71 5.34 26.78
C GLN A 40 4.81 3.87 27.19
N ILE A 41 5.60 3.05 26.49
CA ILE A 41 5.89 1.66 26.89
C ILE A 41 6.74 1.64 28.17
N ALA A 42 7.74 2.52 28.27
CA ALA A 42 8.56 2.67 29.47
C ALA A 42 7.70 3.01 30.70
N GLU A 43 6.77 3.96 30.56
CA GLU A 43 5.82 4.32 31.60
C GLU A 43 4.91 3.15 31.99
N LEU A 44 4.33 2.43 31.03
CA LEU A 44 3.46 1.27 31.29
C LEU A 44 4.17 0.13 32.03
N HIS A 45 5.48 0.01 31.86
CA HIS A 45 6.29 -1.04 32.48
C HIS A 45 7.09 -0.54 33.70
N GLU A 46 6.87 0.71 34.10
CA GLU A 46 7.60 1.33 35.20
C GLU A 46 9.14 1.21 35.07
N GLU A 47 9.63 1.34 33.83
CA GLU A 47 11.04 1.27 33.48
C GLU A 47 11.53 2.60 32.89
N ASP A 48 12.84 2.83 32.94
CA ASP A 48 13.42 4.00 32.27
C ASP A 48 13.46 3.82 30.73
N LEU A 49 13.54 4.94 30.01
CA LEU A 49 13.56 4.97 28.55
C LEU A 49 14.72 4.18 27.94
N PHE A 50 15.86 4.11 28.64
CA PHE A 50 17.03 3.37 28.20
C PHE A 50 16.77 1.86 28.19
N ASN A 51 16.19 1.32 29.25
CA ASN A 51 15.82 -0.08 29.36
C ASN A 51 14.72 -0.45 28.34
N ALA A 52 13.72 0.40 28.18
CA ALA A 52 12.69 0.23 27.16
C ALA A 52 13.31 0.18 25.74
N THR A 53 14.24 1.08 25.45
CA THR A 53 14.95 1.10 24.15
C THR A 53 15.84 -0.13 23.97
N LYS A 54 16.55 -0.59 25.01
CA LYS A 54 17.31 -1.85 24.96
C LYS A 54 16.42 -3.07 24.71
N ARG A 55 15.22 -3.06 25.27
CA ARG A 55 14.24 -4.12 25.02
C ARG A 55 13.85 -4.16 23.52
N LEU A 56 13.67 -3.00 22.87
CA LEU A 56 13.50 -2.91 21.42
C LEU A 56 14.69 -3.50 20.66
N CYS A 57 15.93 -3.22 21.09
CA CYS A 57 17.12 -3.82 20.47
C CYS A 57 17.12 -5.36 20.54
N ASN A 58 16.60 -5.95 21.63
CA ASN A 58 16.58 -7.41 21.81
C ASN A 58 15.72 -8.17 20.76
N VAL A 59 14.71 -7.51 20.19
CA VAL A 59 13.87 -8.12 19.14
C VAL A 59 14.47 -8.00 17.74
N LEU A 60 15.60 -7.27 17.61
CA LEU A 60 16.31 -7.12 16.34
C LEU A 60 17.16 -8.35 15.99
N PRO A 61 17.44 -8.64 14.70
CA PRO A 61 18.38 -9.66 14.25
C PRO A 61 19.76 -9.48 14.86
N ASN A 62 20.48 -10.58 15.07
CA ASN A 62 21.83 -10.56 15.62
C ASN A 62 22.76 -9.58 14.89
N LYS A 63 22.64 -9.49 13.55
CA LYS A 63 23.45 -8.56 12.73
C LYS A 63 23.25 -7.08 13.03
N ILE A 64 22.06 -6.71 13.57
CA ILE A 64 21.67 -5.32 13.84
C ILE A 64 21.48 -5.08 15.34
N ARG A 65 21.26 -6.14 16.12
CA ARG A 65 21.12 -6.07 17.58
C ARG A 65 22.33 -5.41 18.23
N ASP A 66 23.54 -5.88 17.93
CA ASP A 66 24.77 -5.33 18.50
C ASP A 66 25.03 -3.87 18.09
N PRO A 67 24.83 -3.45 16.81
CA PRO A 67 24.82 -2.05 16.46
C PRO A 67 23.78 -1.21 17.22
N CYS A 68 22.55 -1.73 17.38
CA CYS A 68 21.49 -1.06 18.15
C CYS A 68 21.93 -0.82 19.60
N PHE A 69 22.41 -1.84 20.30
CA PHE A 69 22.92 -1.68 21.67
C PHE A 69 24.04 -0.64 21.75
N ARG A 70 25.01 -0.67 20.85
CA ARG A 70 26.10 0.33 20.81
C ARG A 70 25.61 1.77 20.63
N ILE A 71 24.54 1.97 19.86
CA ILE A 71 23.91 3.28 19.70
C ILE A 71 23.22 3.69 21.00
N VAL A 72 22.42 2.79 21.56
CA VAL A 72 21.67 3.04 22.81
C VAL A 72 22.62 3.34 23.97
N ASP A 73 23.70 2.57 24.14
CA ASP A 73 24.71 2.81 25.18
C ASP A 73 25.42 4.16 25.04
N LYS A 74 25.63 4.65 23.80
CA LYS A 74 26.20 5.97 23.55
C LYS A 74 25.26 7.12 23.88
N VAL A 75 23.96 6.91 23.79
CA VAL A 75 22.96 7.95 24.06
C VAL A 75 22.37 7.87 25.47
N GLU A 76 22.72 6.83 26.24
CA GLU A 76 22.29 6.62 27.63
C GLU A 76 22.36 7.87 28.52
N PRO A 77 23.52 8.61 28.58
CA PRO A 77 23.65 9.76 29.46
C PRO A 77 22.64 10.88 29.16
N TYR A 78 22.15 10.90 27.93
CA TYR A 78 21.19 11.89 27.46
C TYR A 78 19.73 11.42 27.63
N LEU A 79 19.48 10.09 27.53
CA LEU A 79 18.15 9.50 27.67
C LEU A 79 17.59 9.64 29.09
N THR A 80 18.44 9.47 30.09
CA THR A 80 18.02 9.45 31.52
C THR A 80 17.69 10.82 32.08
N ASN A 81 18.31 11.88 31.60
CA ASN A 81 18.15 13.23 32.21
C ASN A 81 17.07 14.09 31.55
N LEU A 82 16.67 13.79 30.32
CA LEU A 82 15.77 14.62 29.53
C LEU A 82 14.39 14.00 29.32
N SER A 83 14.26 12.68 29.34
CA SER A 83 13.05 11.97 28.90
C SER A 83 11.79 12.25 29.72
N GLU A 84 11.93 12.61 31.01
CA GLU A 84 10.80 12.90 31.91
C GLU A 84 10.21 14.31 31.73
N LYS A 85 10.94 15.21 31.03
CA LYS A 85 10.60 16.64 30.96
C LYS A 85 10.23 17.13 29.58
N ILE A 86 10.52 16.36 28.53
CA ILE A 86 10.33 16.79 27.14
C ILE A 86 9.41 15.84 26.37
N THR A 87 8.68 16.41 25.40
CA THR A 87 7.88 15.60 24.46
C THR A 87 8.76 14.82 23.49
N PRO A 88 8.21 13.76 22.84
CA PRO A 88 8.92 13.04 21.77
C PRO A 88 9.42 13.96 20.64
N ASP A 89 8.67 14.99 20.29
CA ASP A 89 9.06 15.98 19.27
C ASP A 89 10.31 16.74 19.70
N LEU A 90 10.35 17.25 20.93
CA LEU A 90 11.50 17.97 21.48
C LEU A 90 12.71 17.05 21.67
N PHE A 91 12.49 15.79 22.06
CA PHE A 91 13.54 14.78 22.12
C PHE A 91 14.22 14.62 20.75
N CYS A 92 13.44 14.46 19.69
CA CYS A 92 13.94 14.31 18.33
C CYS A 92 14.59 15.60 17.77
N LEU A 93 14.19 16.77 18.28
CA LEU A 93 14.89 18.03 18.03
C LEU A 93 16.30 18.03 18.63
N VAL A 94 16.44 17.62 19.91
CA VAL A 94 17.73 17.49 20.58
C VAL A 94 18.66 16.55 19.83
N TYR A 95 18.16 15.40 19.39
CA TYR A 95 18.93 14.41 18.62
C TYR A 95 19.19 14.79 17.15
N GLY A 96 18.64 15.91 16.69
CA GLY A 96 18.93 16.45 15.36
C GLY A 96 18.22 15.73 14.20
N THR A 97 17.32 14.77 14.46
CA THR A 97 16.44 14.20 13.44
C THR A 97 15.33 15.16 13.06
N CYS A 98 14.81 15.91 14.03
CA CYS A 98 13.96 17.08 13.79
C CYS A 98 14.80 18.37 13.77
N ARG A 99 14.30 19.38 13.09
CA ARG A 99 14.92 20.70 12.96
C ARG A 99 13.87 21.76 12.68
N VAL A 100 14.29 23.02 12.72
CA VAL A 100 13.47 24.14 12.28
C VAL A 100 14.11 24.72 11.03
N ASP A 101 13.48 24.54 9.88
CA ASP A 101 13.98 25.12 8.63
C ASP A 101 13.63 26.63 8.58
N LYS A 102 14.42 27.41 7.87
CA LYS A 102 14.27 28.87 7.82
C LYS A 102 12.86 29.28 7.37
N GLY A 103 12.18 30.02 8.23
CA GLY A 103 10.83 30.52 7.95
C GLY A 103 9.71 29.50 8.20
N GLN A 104 10.01 28.35 8.77
CA GLN A 104 9.04 27.35 9.17
C GLN A 104 8.86 27.36 10.70
N PRO A 105 7.64 27.11 11.22
CA PRO A 105 7.44 26.81 12.63
C PRO A 105 8.02 25.43 12.96
N PHE A 106 8.31 25.14 14.23
CA PHE A 106 8.53 23.76 14.65
C PHE A 106 7.22 22.98 14.64
N CYS A 107 7.23 21.70 14.28
CA CYS A 107 6.04 20.89 14.11
C CYS A 107 5.85 19.93 15.29
N HIS A 108 4.67 19.95 15.91
CA HIS A 108 4.35 19.14 17.07
C HIS A 108 3.27 18.11 16.76
N LEU A 109 3.53 16.84 17.14
CA LEU A 109 2.51 15.79 17.21
C LEU A 109 1.90 15.76 18.63
N PHE A 110 2.75 15.89 19.66
CA PHE A 110 2.34 15.87 21.05
C PHE A 110 2.14 17.30 21.57
N PRO A 111 1.02 17.59 22.27
CA PRO A 111 0.77 18.91 22.82
C PRO A 111 1.82 19.27 23.87
N LEU A 112 2.22 20.54 23.90
CA LEU A 112 3.18 21.08 24.86
C LEU A 112 2.48 21.65 26.09
N THR A 113 3.16 21.59 27.23
CA THR A 113 2.88 22.43 28.41
C THR A 113 3.58 23.79 28.27
N MET A 114 3.16 24.78 29.04
CA MET A 114 3.80 26.12 29.04
C MET A 114 5.33 26.02 29.35
N GLU A 115 5.73 25.15 30.25
CA GLU A 115 7.15 24.93 30.58
C GLU A 115 7.91 24.33 29.38
N GLN A 116 7.29 23.43 28.63
CA GLN A 116 7.86 22.81 27.43
C GLN A 116 7.96 23.78 26.25
N GLU A 117 7.02 24.73 26.11
CA GLU A 117 7.09 25.81 25.12
C GLU A 117 8.28 26.75 25.38
N GLU A 118 8.56 27.09 26.66
CA GLU A 118 9.72 27.87 27.02
C GLU A 118 11.03 27.10 26.73
N MET A 119 11.05 25.81 27.06
CA MET A 119 12.20 24.93 26.80
C MET A 119 12.48 24.78 25.29
N GLU A 120 11.44 24.69 24.46
CA GLU A 120 11.57 24.61 23.00
C GLU A 120 12.40 25.76 22.44
N ASN A 121 12.08 26.99 22.84
CA ASN A 121 12.78 28.18 22.38
C ASN A 121 14.28 28.16 22.76
N VAL A 122 14.61 27.56 23.89
CA VAL A 122 16.01 27.38 24.32
C VAL A 122 16.67 26.30 23.47
N LEU A 123 16.01 25.14 23.30
CA LEU A 123 16.56 24.02 22.54
C LEU A 123 16.80 24.36 21.05
N ILE A 124 15.91 25.13 20.43
CA ILE A 124 16.09 25.60 19.04
C ILE A 124 17.36 26.45 18.90
N LYS A 125 17.63 27.34 19.88
CA LYS A 125 18.82 28.20 19.90
C LYS A 125 20.13 27.45 20.15
N GLU A 126 20.08 26.46 21.06
CA GLU A 126 21.26 25.69 21.45
C GLU A 126 21.62 24.56 20.47
N ARG A 127 20.68 24.17 19.59
CA ARG A 127 20.83 23.04 18.67
C ARG A 127 22.05 23.13 17.74
N GLU A 128 22.43 24.32 17.30
CA GLU A 128 23.61 24.49 16.41
C GLU A 128 24.92 23.99 17.05
N LYS A 129 24.92 23.83 18.39
CA LYS A 129 26.07 23.34 19.16
C LYS A 129 25.97 21.84 19.48
N MET A 130 24.83 21.19 19.17
CA MET A 130 24.56 19.80 19.51
C MET A 130 24.91 18.84 18.37
N LEU A 131 24.89 17.56 18.63
CA LEU A 131 25.40 16.39 17.92
C LEU A 131 25.41 16.42 16.37
N PRO A 132 26.41 15.78 15.72
CA PRO A 132 26.49 15.67 14.26
C PRO A 132 25.35 14.81 13.71
N LYS A 133 24.86 15.15 12.50
CA LYS A 133 23.85 14.40 11.75
C LYS A 133 24.30 12.96 11.56
N ILE A 134 23.53 12.00 12.06
CA ILE A 134 23.71 10.58 11.75
C ILE A 134 22.88 10.27 10.50
N ASP A 135 23.55 10.00 9.40
CA ASP A 135 22.91 9.45 8.20
C ASP A 135 22.92 7.93 8.29
N PHE A 136 21.77 7.35 8.65
CA PHE A 136 21.66 5.92 8.87
C PHE A 136 21.95 5.10 7.61
N CYS A 137 21.57 5.60 6.42
CA CYS A 137 21.84 4.89 5.16
C CYS A 137 23.32 4.88 4.76
N LYS A 138 24.17 5.63 5.47
CA LYS A 138 25.64 5.55 5.29
C LYS A 138 26.31 4.55 6.23
N LEU A 139 25.57 4.01 7.21
CA LEU A 139 26.13 3.01 8.10
C LEU A 139 26.33 1.67 7.38
N PRO A 140 27.45 0.94 7.65
CA PRO A 140 27.66 -0.39 7.12
C PRO A 140 26.48 -1.31 7.41
N TYR A 141 26.11 -2.19 6.50
CA TYR A 141 24.96 -3.11 6.52
C TYR A 141 23.58 -2.43 6.33
N ILE A 142 23.44 -1.15 6.63
CA ILE A 142 22.20 -0.39 6.45
C ILE A 142 22.10 0.11 5.02
N LYS A 143 23.23 0.49 4.43
CA LYS A 143 23.34 0.94 3.04
C LYS A 143 22.74 -0.06 2.05
N ASP A 144 22.99 -1.34 2.23
CA ASP A 144 22.50 -2.38 1.31
C ASP A 144 20.98 -2.52 1.41
N ILE A 145 20.44 -2.39 2.62
CA ILE A 145 19.00 -2.41 2.87
C ILE A 145 18.34 -1.17 2.27
N CYS A 146 18.91 0.02 2.49
CA CYS A 146 18.41 1.25 1.87
C CYS A 146 18.41 1.14 0.34
N ASN A 147 19.40 0.50 -0.26
CA ASN A 147 19.49 0.28 -1.71
C ASN A 147 18.40 -0.69 -2.20
N ILE A 148 18.18 -1.81 -1.49
CA ILE A 148 17.12 -2.77 -1.84
C ILE A 148 15.75 -2.08 -1.81
N LEU A 149 15.47 -1.34 -0.75
CA LEU A 149 14.22 -0.61 -0.59
C LEU A 149 14.04 0.46 -1.67
N ASN A 150 15.10 1.22 -1.97
CA ASN A 150 15.03 2.24 -3.00
C ASN A 150 14.76 1.63 -4.40
N ASN A 151 15.27 0.44 -4.67
CA ASN A 151 15.03 -0.26 -5.92
C ASN A 151 13.61 -0.84 -6.01
N SER A 152 13.05 -1.40 -4.93
CA SER A 152 11.68 -1.93 -4.91
C SER A 152 10.63 -0.84 -5.13
N TYR A 153 10.87 0.40 -4.67
CA TYR A 153 9.99 1.54 -4.93
C TYR A 153 10.02 2.08 -6.36
N THR A 154 11.04 1.75 -7.15
CA THR A 154 11.18 2.25 -8.53
C THR A 154 10.75 1.24 -9.59
N SER A 155 10.60 -0.03 -9.22
CA SER A 155 10.21 -1.12 -10.11
C SER A 155 8.97 -1.85 -9.57
N LEU A 156 8.00 -2.09 -10.46
CA LEU A 156 6.83 -2.94 -10.17
C LEU A 156 7.05 -4.40 -10.61
N ALA A 157 8.24 -4.75 -11.05
CA ALA A 157 8.63 -6.13 -11.35
C ALA A 157 8.97 -6.89 -10.06
N PRO A 158 8.81 -8.21 -10.02
CA PRO A 158 9.30 -9.02 -8.91
C PRO A 158 10.80 -8.78 -8.64
N VAL A 159 11.18 -8.80 -7.36
CA VAL A 159 12.60 -8.65 -6.95
C VAL A 159 13.42 -9.87 -7.36
N GLU A 160 12.81 -11.05 -7.32
CA GLU A 160 13.37 -12.30 -7.82
C GLU A 160 12.43 -12.86 -8.89
N ASP A 161 12.95 -13.10 -10.08
CA ASP A 161 12.30 -13.63 -11.27
C ASP A 161 13.43 -14.23 -12.11
N PHE A 162 13.59 -15.56 -12.01
CA PHE A 162 14.78 -16.23 -12.53
C PHE A 162 14.79 -16.39 -14.05
N ASP A 163 13.64 -16.37 -14.70
CA ASP A 163 13.53 -16.53 -16.15
C ASP A 163 13.06 -15.26 -16.88
N ASN A 164 12.74 -14.21 -16.11
CA ASN A 164 12.34 -12.87 -16.60
C ASN A 164 11.03 -12.84 -17.39
N ASP A 165 10.07 -13.66 -17.00
CA ASP A 165 8.72 -13.61 -17.59
C ASP A 165 7.75 -12.64 -16.89
N GLY A 166 8.17 -12.08 -15.75
CA GLY A 166 7.44 -11.09 -14.96
C GLY A 166 6.60 -11.71 -13.83
N PHE A 167 6.75 -13.00 -13.55
CA PHE A 167 6.15 -13.71 -12.43
C PHE A 167 7.25 -14.27 -11.52
N SER A 168 6.88 -14.80 -10.36
CA SER A 168 7.84 -15.33 -9.38
C SER A 168 7.21 -16.40 -8.50
N ALA A 169 8.03 -17.34 -8.07
CA ALA A 169 7.65 -18.32 -7.06
C ALA A 169 7.72 -17.76 -5.63
N MET A 170 8.42 -16.62 -5.41
CA MET A 170 8.50 -15.96 -4.11
C MET A 170 7.21 -15.21 -3.77
N GLU A 171 6.87 -15.11 -2.45
CA GLU A 171 5.65 -14.43 -2.02
C GLU A 171 5.80 -12.90 -2.02
N THR A 172 6.85 -12.39 -1.38
CA THR A 172 7.09 -10.96 -1.14
C THR A 172 7.95 -10.29 -2.22
N GLY A 173 8.18 -8.98 -2.11
CA GLY A 173 9.01 -8.26 -3.06
C GLY A 173 8.42 -8.22 -4.46
N ARG A 174 7.14 -7.87 -4.57
CA ARG A 174 6.38 -7.86 -5.82
C ARG A 174 6.20 -9.24 -6.47
N GLY A 175 6.39 -10.32 -5.70
CA GLY A 175 6.19 -11.71 -6.14
C GLY A 175 4.73 -12.16 -6.09
N SER A 176 4.48 -13.40 -5.63
CA SER A 176 3.15 -14.01 -5.72
C SER A 176 2.07 -13.38 -4.82
N ASP A 177 2.42 -12.53 -3.87
CA ASP A 177 1.45 -11.71 -3.14
C ASP A 177 0.87 -10.59 -4.04
N TRP A 178 1.57 -10.19 -5.09
CA TRP A 178 1.18 -9.16 -6.05
C TRP A 178 0.73 -9.70 -7.39
N ARG A 179 1.26 -10.84 -7.82
CA ARG A 179 0.99 -11.47 -9.12
C ARG A 179 0.71 -12.95 -8.94
N GLY A 180 0.11 -13.59 -9.91
CA GLY A 180 -0.05 -15.03 -9.89
C GLY A 180 1.28 -15.74 -9.66
N ARG A 181 1.27 -16.77 -8.82
CA ARG A 181 2.47 -17.52 -8.52
C ARG A 181 2.97 -18.26 -9.76
N ASP A 182 4.23 -18.07 -10.08
CA ASP A 182 4.92 -18.89 -11.08
C ASP A 182 5.08 -20.33 -10.57
N CYS A 183 4.71 -21.28 -11.40
CA CYS A 183 4.82 -22.69 -11.09
C CYS A 183 6.13 -23.33 -11.56
N VAL A 184 6.89 -22.67 -12.46
CA VAL A 184 8.19 -23.13 -12.99
C VAL A 184 9.09 -21.91 -13.27
N ASP A 185 9.56 -21.23 -12.23
CA ASP A 185 10.36 -19.99 -12.25
C ASP A 185 11.80 -20.18 -12.82
N ASN A 186 11.93 -20.99 -13.88
CA ASN A 186 13.14 -21.19 -14.69
C ASN A 186 12.81 -21.53 -16.15
N ASP A 187 11.56 -21.37 -16.57
CA ASP A 187 11.11 -21.55 -17.96
C ASP A 187 10.19 -20.39 -18.38
N PRO A 188 10.69 -19.41 -19.12
CA PRO A 188 9.94 -18.20 -19.50
C PRO A 188 8.74 -18.47 -20.45
N GLN A 189 8.45 -19.73 -20.70
CA GLN A 189 7.25 -20.14 -21.42
C GLN A 189 6.15 -20.70 -20.52
N VAL A 190 6.37 -20.78 -19.22
CA VAL A 190 5.43 -21.31 -18.23
C VAL A 190 5.13 -20.23 -17.19
N TYR A 191 3.97 -19.59 -17.30
CA TYR A 191 3.57 -18.49 -16.41
C TYR A 191 2.04 -18.31 -16.34
N PRO A 192 1.52 -17.70 -15.28
CA PRO A 192 0.09 -17.42 -15.12
C PRO A 192 -0.49 -16.54 -16.23
N GLY A 193 -1.68 -16.91 -16.71
CA GLY A 193 -2.43 -16.11 -17.68
C GLY A 193 -2.08 -16.39 -19.14
N ARG A 194 -1.09 -17.22 -19.41
CA ARG A 194 -0.78 -17.72 -20.72
C ARG A 194 -1.91 -18.62 -21.27
N ARG A 195 -2.05 -18.72 -22.59
CA ARG A 195 -2.81 -19.82 -23.19
C ARG A 195 -2.00 -21.11 -23.11
N PRO A 196 -2.64 -22.25 -22.83
CA PRO A 196 -1.94 -23.51 -22.60
C PRO A 196 -1.11 -23.95 -23.80
N LEU A 197 0.12 -24.37 -23.57
CA LEU A 197 0.97 -25.00 -24.59
C LEU A 197 0.54 -26.46 -24.81
N ASN A 198 0.38 -26.85 -26.05
CA ASN A 198 -0.08 -28.21 -26.37
C ASN A 198 -1.28 -28.64 -25.53
N SER A 199 -2.13 -27.67 -25.18
CA SER A 199 -3.34 -27.88 -24.37
C SER A 199 -3.06 -28.50 -23.00
N ASP A 200 -1.87 -28.26 -22.42
CA ASP A 200 -1.41 -28.76 -21.14
C ASP A 200 -1.60 -30.29 -20.96
N TYR A 201 -1.28 -31.00 -22.02
CA TYR A 201 -1.44 -32.46 -22.07
C TYR A 201 -0.50 -33.18 -21.08
N PHE A 202 0.73 -32.71 -20.91
CA PHE A 202 1.75 -33.33 -20.07
C PHE A 202 2.14 -32.51 -18.85
N SER A 203 2.01 -31.20 -18.90
CA SER A 203 2.42 -30.27 -17.84
C SER A 203 1.53 -29.03 -17.85
N ASP A 204 1.42 -28.37 -16.71
CA ASP A 204 0.71 -27.11 -16.52
C ASP A 204 1.58 -25.94 -17.02
N SER A 205 1.32 -25.45 -18.23
CA SER A 205 2.12 -24.36 -18.82
C SER A 205 1.57 -22.97 -18.53
N ASN A 206 0.36 -22.87 -18.00
CA ASN A 206 -0.29 -21.61 -17.67
C ASN A 206 -0.49 -21.42 -16.15
N CYS A 207 0.07 -22.31 -15.35
CA CYS A 207 0.05 -22.31 -13.89
C CYS A 207 -1.37 -22.28 -13.28
N ASN A 208 -2.39 -22.72 -14.02
CA ASN A 208 -3.76 -22.70 -13.52
C ASN A 208 -4.13 -23.97 -12.72
N GLY A 209 -3.21 -24.93 -12.59
CA GLY A 209 -3.38 -26.18 -11.87
C GLY A 209 -4.24 -27.21 -12.60
N ILE A 210 -4.53 -27.04 -13.90
CA ILE A 210 -5.35 -27.94 -14.72
C ILE A 210 -4.50 -28.49 -15.85
N TRP A 211 -4.13 -29.77 -15.81
CA TRP A 211 -3.32 -30.43 -16.82
C TRP A 211 -3.55 -31.94 -16.85
N GLY A 212 -2.99 -32.61 -17.84
CA GLY A 212 -3.10 -34.05 -18.00
C GLY A 212 -4.26 -34.47 -18.91
N THR A 213 -4.57 -35.76 -18.91
CA THR A 213 -5.54 -36.38 -19.81
C THR A 213 -6.62 -37.14 -19.05
N LYS A 214 -7.80 -37.23 -19.64
CA LYS A 214 -8.86 -38.11 -19.17
C LYS A 214 -8.64 -39.52 -19.71
N ASN A 215 -8.65 -40.52 -18.85
CA ASN A 215 -8.31 -41.91 -19.19
C ASN A 215 -9.11 -42.49 -20.36
N ASP A 216 -10.33 -42.04 -20.59
CA ASP A 216 -11.27 -42.64 -21.57
C ASP A 216 -11.29 -41.94 -22.93
N THR A 217 -10.83 -40.67 -23.04
CA THR A 217 -11.05 -39.87 -24.26
C THR A 217 -9.76 -39.40 -24.93
N PHE A 218 -8.61 -39.55 -24.31
CA PHE A 218 -7.32 -38.98 -24.76
C PHE A 218 -7.37 -37.45 -25.01
N LEU A 219 -8.40 -36.75 -24.58
CA LEU A 219 -8.45 -35.30 -24.60
C LEU A 219 -7.72 -34.74 -23.39
N SER A 220 -7.09 -33.58 -23.55
CA SER A 220 -6.53 -32.90 -22.40
C SER A 220 -7.64 -32.35 -21.50
N LEU A 221 -7.43 -32.42 -20.19
CA LEU A 221 -8.35 -31.86 -19.20
C LEU A 221 -8.50 -30.35 -19.36
N GLU A 222 -7.44 -29.64 -19.72
CA GLU A 222 -7.48 -28.21 -20.03
C GLU A 222 -8.43 -27.90 -21.22
N GLN A 223 -8.36 -28.69 -22.29
CA GLN A 223 -9.27 -28.52 -23.42
C GLN A 223 -10.72 -28.82 -23.07
N GLU A 224 -10.98 -29.87 -22.32
CA GLU A 224 -12.33 -30.27 -21.94
C GLU A 224 -12.97 -29.24 -21.00
N LEU A 225 -12.23 -28.80 -19.96
CA LEU A 225 -12.76 -28.01 -18.85
C LEU A 225 -12.69 -26.49 -19.08
N CYS A 226 -11.73 -26.01 -19.90
CA CYS A 226 -11.45 -24.58 -20.02
C CYS A 226 -11.68 -23.97 -21.41
N LYS A 227 -11.55 -24.71 -22.51
CA LYS A 227 -11.56 -24.15 -23.87
C LYS A 227 -12.76 -23.27 -24.22
N LYS A 228 -13.94 -23.56 -23.68
CA LYS A 228 -15.19 -22.80 -23.96
C LYS A 228 -15.54 -21.83 -22.83
N SER A 229 -14.78 -21.78 -21.75
CA SER A 229 -15.07 -20.99 -20.58
C SER A 229 -14.66 -19.52 -20.69
N GLN A 230 -13.96 -19.13 -21.75
CA GLN A 230 -13.46 -17.77 -21.98
C GLN A 230 -12.63 -17.25 -20.80
N PRO A 231 -11.54 -17.93 -20.42
CA PRO A 231 -10.72 -17.51 -19.30
C PRO A 231 -10.15 -16.10 -19.53
N ARG A 232 -10.00 -15.35 -18.45
CA ARG A 232 -9.44 -14.00 -18.44
C ARG A 232 -8.79 -13.66 -17.13
N GLY A 233 -7.65 -12.98 -17.19
CA GLY A 233 -6.94 -12.50 -16.02
C GLY A 233 -7.51 -11.22 -15.46
N LEU A 234 -7.14 -10.91 -14.22
CA LEU A 234 -7.37 -9.63 -13.58
C LEU A 234 -6.06 -8.83 -13.51
N ILE A 235 -6.04 -7.62 -14.04
CA ILE A 235 -4.93 -6.68 -13.89
C ILE A 235 -5.47 -5.45 -13.16
N PHE A 236 -4.89 -5.12 -12.02
CA PHE A 236 -5.27 -3.95 -11.25
C PHE A 236 -4.14 -2.91 -11.32
N ILE A 237 -4.44 -1.73 -11.85
CA ILE A 237 -3.54 -0.58 -11.94
C ILE A 237 -4.09 0.46 -10.98
N GLY A 238 -3.36 0.77 -9.91
CA GLY A 238 -3.88 1.63 -8.87
C GLY A 238 -2.83 2.30 -8.00
N ASP A 239 -3.33 2.87 -6.93
CA ASP A 239 -2.56 3.53 -5.87
C ASP A 239 -2.57 2.71 -4.57
N SER A 240 -2.28 3.34 -3.45
CA SER A 240 -2.25 2.73 -2.12
C SER A 240 -3.54 2.02 -1.70
N ILE A 241 -4.70 2.39 -2.24
CA ILE A 241 -5.97 1.72 -1.97
C ILE A 241 -5.97 0.32 -2.62
N GLY A 242 -5.48 0.22 -3.86
CA GLY A 242 -5.35 -1.06 -4.57
C GLY A 242 -4.22 -1.93 -4.05
N ALA A 243 -3.16 -1.34 -3.52
CA ALA A 243 -2.05 -2.02 -2.84
C ALA A 243 -2.46 -2.57 -1.47
N HIS A 244 -3.56 -2.07 -0.90
CA HIS A 244 -3.98 -2.31 0.47
C HIS A 244 -2.92 -1.84 1.47
N PHE A 245 -2.61 -0.54 1.43
CA PHE A 245 -1.76 0.06 2.46
C PHE A 245 -2.40 -0.11 3.83
N HIS A 246 -1.67 -0.74 4.76
CA HIS A 246 -2.14 -0.99 6.11
C HIS A 246 -0.98 -0.96 7.09
N MET A 247 -1.04 -0.04 8.04
CA MET A 247 -0.10 0.03 9.15
C MET A 247 -0.77 -0.54 10.42
N PRO A 248 -0.26 -1.65 10.98
CA PRO A 248 -0.87 -2.28 12.15
C PRO A 248 -0.96 -1.34 13.35
N GLU A 249 -2.13 -1.22 13.95
CA GLU A 249 -2.36 -0.36 15.13
C GLU A 249 -1.45 -0.74 16.31
N VAL A 250 -1.13 -2.03 16.45
CA VAL A 250 -0.27 -2.55 17.51
C VAL A 250 1.15 -1.98 17.47
N TRP A 251 1.58 -1.36 16.38
CA TRP A 251 2.91 -0.75 16.27
C TRP A 251 2.98 0.64 16.89
N ILE A 252 1.85 1.33 17.02
CA ILE A 252 1.81 2.72 17.51
C ILE A 252 0.87 2.93 18.70
N ASN A 253 0.04 1.95 19.04
CA ASN A 253 -0.83 2.02 20.19
C ASN A 253 -0.13 1.37 21.39
N PRO A 254 0.34 2.13 22.39
CA PRO A 254 1.10 1.59 23.51
C PRO A 254 0.30 0.58 24.33
N LEU A 255 -1.04 0.70 24.37
CA LEU A 255 -1.91 -0.22 25.10
C LEU A 255 -2.10 -1.58 24.41
N LEU A 256 -1.84 -1.66 23.10
CA LEU A 256 -1.93 -2.89 22.30
C LEU A 256 -0.56 -3.45 21.94
N PHE A 257 0.50 -2.70 22.25
CA PHE A 257 1.86 -3.07 21.88
C PHE A 257 2.19 -4.47 22.41
N SER A 258 2.72 -5.29 21.52
CA SER A 258 3.17 -6.64 21.88
C SER A 258 4.38 -7.04 21.02
N TRP A 259 5.33 -7.74 21.63
CA TRP A 259 6.54 -8.20 20.95
C TRP A 259 6.25 -9.12 19.76
N PRO A 260 5.28 -10.05 19.83
CA PRO A 260 4.85 -10.82 18.65
C PRO A 260 4.30 -9.95 17.51
N GLY A 261 3.68 -8.81 17.82
CA GLY A 261 3.17 -7.86 16.82
C GLY A 261 4.25 -7.21 15.97
N LEU A 262 5.49 -7.25 16.42
CA LEU A 262 6.62 -6.77 15.64
C LEU A 262 7.17 -7.82 14.65
N ASN A 263 6.65 -9.04 14.62
CA ASN A 263 7.12 -10.14 13.76
C ASN A 263 6.60 -10.12 12.30
N GLY A 264 6.04 -9.02 11.81
CA GLY A 264 5.50 -8.86 10.43
C GLY A 264 6.53 -8.43 9.36
N SER A 265 7.69 -9.11 9.13
CA SER A 265 8.84 -8.67 8.30
C SER A 265 8.62 -8.59 6.81
N SER A 266 7.83 -9.50 6.30
CA SER A 266 7.53 -9.57 4.87
C SER A 266 6.87 -8.28 4.38
N VAL A 267 6.01 -7.68 5.20
CA VAL A 267 5.26 -6.45 4.90
C VAL A 267 6.14 -5.27 4.52
N ILE A 268 7.37 -5.21 5.03
CA ILE A 268 8.30 -4.12 4.70
C ILE A 268 8.89 -4.30 3.30
N LEU A 269 9.11 -5.55 2.87
CA LEU A 269 9.51 -5.83 1.49
C LEU A 269 8.40 -5.55 0.49
N ASP A 270 7.15 -5.47 0.97
CA ASP A 270 5.96 -5.11 0.22
C ASP A 270 5.46 -3.68 0.55
N GLU A 271 6.34 -2.77 0.99
CA GLU A 271 6.04 -1.32 1.12
C GLU A 271 4.96 -0.99 2.18
N ILE A 272 4.79 -1.86 3.21
CA ILE A 272 3.69 -1.82 4.19
C ILE A 272 2.32 -2.05 3.51
N ASP A 273 2.33 -2.71 2.36
CA ASP A 273 1.16 -3.09 1.60
C ASP A 273 0.80 -4.56 1.85
N TRP A 274 -0.48 -4.88 1.75
CA TRP A 274 -1.03 -6.20 2.03
C TRP A 274 -1.91 -6.69 0.87
N PRO A 275 -1.41 -6.72 -0.39
CA PRO A 275 -2.21 -7.04 -1.56
C PRO A 275 -2.84 -8.42 -1.47
N GLN A 276 -2.21 -9.38 -0.77
CA GLN A 276 -2.70 -10.73 -0.54
C GLN A 276 -3.98 -10.80 0.31
N PHE A 277 -4.38 -9.69 0.96
CA PHE A 277 -5.63 -9.54 1.72
C PHE A 277 -6.54 -8.44 1.16
N GLY A 278 -6.08 -7.70 0.14
CA GLY A 278 -6.75 -6.54 -0.43
C GLY A 278 -7.93 -6.89 -1.36
N PHE A 279 -8.82 -5.93 -1.58
CA PHE A 279 -10.01 -6.09 -2.43
C PHE A 279 -9.69 -6.37 -3.90
N ALA A 280 -8.54 -5.92 -4.40
CA ALA A 280 -8.15 -6.10 -5.78
C ALA A 280 -7.83 -7.58 -6.08
N THR A 281 -6.82 -8.12 -5.41
CA THR A 281 -6.23 -9.42 -5.74
C THR A 281 -6.02 -10.33 -4.53
N GLY A 282 -6.53 -9.99 -3.35
CA GLY A 282 -6.36 -10.77 -2.14
C GLY A 282 -6.85 -12.21 -2.28
N PHE A 283 -6.10 -13.15 -1.69
CA PHE A 283 -6.42 -14.58 -1.77
C PHE A 283 -6.09 -15.34 -0.48
N LYS A 284 -5.24 -14.78 0.40
CA LYS A 284 -4.85 -15.44 1.66
C LYS A 284 -5.93 -15.27 2.72
N ASN A 285 -6.25 -16.36 3.42
CA ASN A 285 -7.14 -16.29 4.58
C ASN A 285 -6.42 -15.69 5.78
N ILE A 286 -7.07 -14.74 6.44
CA ILE A 286 -6.58 -14.15 7.69
C ILE A 286 -6.94 -15.11 8.83
N THR A 287 -5.96 -15.87 9.33
CA THR A 287 -6.15 -16.75 10.47
C THR A 287 -5.23 -16.32 11.62
N ARG A 288 -5.83 -15.90 12.74
CA ARG A 288 -5.12 -15.52 13.99
C ARG A 288 -3.92 -14.59 13.77
N ASN A 289 -4.07 -13.63 12.84
CA ASN A 289 -3.05 -12.63 12.61
C ASN A 289 -3.31 -11.42 13.53
N ILE A 290 -2.32 -11.05 14.33
CA ILE A 290 -2.46 -9.91 15.26
C ILE A 290 -2.23 -8.56 14.56
N LEU A 291 -1.62 -8.57 13.38
CA LEU A 291 -1.31 -7.37 12.60
C LEU A 291 -2.49 -6.90 11.76
N ILE A 292 -3.29 -7.84 11.26
CA ILE A 292 -4.46 -7.56 10.45
C ILE A 292 -5.59 -8.52 10.82
N GLN A 293 -6.82 -8.03 10.88
CA GLN A 293 -7.98 -8.81 11.30
C GLN A 293 -9.16 -8.55 10.38
N GLY A 294 -9.88 -9.62 9.99
CA GLY A 294 -11.06 -9.54 9.16
C GLY A 294 -11.17 -10.72 8.20
N LEU A 295 -11.95 -10.53 7.16
CA LEU A 295 -12.13 -11.50 6.08
C LEU A 295 -11.38 -11.01 4.85
N THR A 296 -10.92 -11.93 4.03
CA THR A 296 -10.41 -11.66 2.69
C THR A 296 -11.48 -11.99 1.66
N ASP A 297 -11.82 -11.01 0.85
CA ASP A 297 -12.59 -11.15 -0.39
C ASP A 297 -11.98 -10.23 -1.43
N SER A 298 -11.95 -10.65 -2.69
CA SER A 298 -11.33 -9.85 -3.74
C SER A 298 -12.01 -10.06 -5.10
N LEU A 299 -11.76 -9.10 -6.00
CA LEU A 299 -12.19 -9.22 -7.39
C LEU A 299 -11.59 -10.46 -8.06
N TYR A 300 -10.31 -10.78 -7.74
CA TYR A 300 -9.66 -11.98 -8.25
C TYR A 300 -10.34 -13.27 -7.74
N LEU A 301 -10.59 -13.41 -6.44
CA LEU A 301 -11.27 -14.59 -5.90
C LEU A 301 -12.65 -14.79 -6.51
N ARG A 302 -13.42 -13.70 -6.67
CA ARG A 302 -14.74 -13.74 -7.31
C ARG A 302 -14.64 -14.13 -8.79
N LEU A 303 -13.65 -13.62 -9.52
CA LEU A 303 -13.41 -13.98 -10.92
C LEU A 303 -12.95 -15.45 -11.05
N ARG A 304 -12.08 -15.93 -10.16
CA ARG A 304 -11.68 -17.33 -10.07
C ARG A 304 -12.86 -18.24 -9.73
N ASN A 305 -13.70 -17.86 -8.77
CA ASN A 305 -14.89 -18.63 -8.41
C ASN A 305 -15.91 -18.71 -9.56
N ARG A 306 -15.99 -17.66 -10.37
CA ARG A 306 -16.80 -17.66 -11.58
C ARG A 306 -16.26 -18.59 -12.66
N ASN A 307 -14.94 -18.67 -12.78
CA ASN A 307 -14.28 -19.56 -13.74
C ASN A 307 -12.93 -20.01 -13.16
N ARG A 308 -12.85 -21.26 -12.75
CA ARG A 308 -11.65 -21.86 -12.16
C ARG A 308 -10.44 -21.90 -13.10
N CYS A 309 -10.63 -21.76 -14.41
CA CYS A 309 -9.55 -21.62 -15.40
C CYS A 309 -8.81 -20.28 -15.28
N ASN A 310 -9.32 -19.32 -14.48
CA ASN A 310 -8.64 -18.06 -14.17
C ASN A 310 -7.70 -18.19 -12.96
N HIS A 311 -7.45 -19.39 -12.45
CA HIS A 311 -6.59 -19.59 -11.29
C HIS A 311 -5.19 -19.01 -11.54
N ARG A 312 -4.66 -18.26 -10.56
CA ARG A 312 -3.38 -17.51 -10.58
C ARG A 312 -3.26 -16.42 -11.67
N ASP A 313 -4.24 -16.20 -12.53
CA ASP A 313 -4.15 -15.15 -13.54
C ASP A 313 -4.56 -13.78 -12.97
N TYR A 314 -3.68 -13.18 -12.17
CA TYR A 314 -3.84 -11.84 -11.62
C TYR A 314 -2.51 -11.09 -11.54
N GLN A 315 -2.58 -9.76 -11.65
CA GLN A 315 -1.48 -8.83 -11.43
C GLN A 315 -1.99 -7.58 -10.73
N ASN A 316 -1.45 -7.28 -9.56
CA ASN A 316 -1.68 -6.04 -8.84
C ASN A 316 -0.47 -5.12 -9.06
N LEU A 317 -0.67 -4.08 -9.84
CA LEU A 317 0.34 -3.08 -10.18
C LEU A 317 0.10 -1.77 -9.43
N SER A 318 -0.53 -1.86 -8.27
CA SER A 318 -0.74 -0.68 -7.42
C SER A 318 0.55 -0.25 -6.75
N GLN A 319 0.69 1.06 -6.53
CA GLN A 319 1.86 1.66 -5.88
C GLN A 319 1.44 2.84 -5.02
N ASN A 320 2.01 2.93 -3.81
CA ASN A 320 1.74 4.02 -2.89
C ASN A 320 2.09 5.38 -3.51
N GLY A 321 1.17 6.33 -3.43
CA GLY A 321 1.34 7.67 -3.99
C GLY A 321 1.22 7.79 -5.50
N ALA A 322 0.93 6.69 -6.22
CA ALA A 322 0.81 6.71 -7.68
C ALA A 322 -0.38 7.56 -8.15
N SER A 323 -0.13 8.38 -9.16
CA SER A 323 -1.06 9.25 -9.86
C SER A 323 -1.12 8.92 -11.35
N SER A 324 -1.82 9.71 -12.13
CA SER A 324 -1.83 9.55 -13.59
C SER A 324 -0.44 9.67 -14.24
N TYR A 325 0.54 10.27 -13.56
CA TYR A 325 1.93 10.38 -14.06
C TYR A 325 2.64 9.02 -14.11
N GLU A 326 2.36 8.14 -13.14
CA GLU A 326 2.96 6.81 -13.04
C GLU A 326 2.25 5.78 -13.94
N GLY A 327 1.08 6.11 -14.49
CA GLY A 327 0.25 5.19 -15.29
C GLY A 327 1.00 4.48 -16.43
N LEU A 328 1.91 5.17 -17.13
CA LEU A 328 2.73 4.55 -18.19
C LEU A 328 3.70 3.50 -17.63
N ASN A 329 4.33 3.78 -16.47
CA ASN A 329 5.23 2.83 -15.81
C ASN A 329 4.46 1.57 -15.38
N HIS A 330 3.27 1.75 -14.81
CA HIS A 330 2.41 0.63 -14.43
C HIS A 330 2.03 -0.23 -15.63
N VAL A 331 1.62 0.39 -16.74
CA VAL A 331 1.30 -0.36 -17.97
C VAL A 331 2.53 -1.06 -18.56
N ASN A 332 3.71 -0.43 -18.50
CA ASN A 332 4.95 -1.07 -18.95
C ASN A 332 5.29 -2.32 -18.14
N SER A 333 4.96 -2.33 -16.86
CA SER A 333 5.22 -3.43 -15.92
C SER A 333 4.23 -4.59 -16.03
N ILE A 334 3.22 -4.51 -16.90
CA ILE A 334 2.29 -5.61 -17.16
C ILE A 334 3.04 -6.75 -17.85
N ALA A 335 3.00 -7.92 -17.24
CA ALA A 335 3.44 -9.18 -17.80
C ALA A 335 2.27 -9.81 -18.59
N ARG A 336 2.06 -9.39 -19.83
CA ARG A 336 1.01 -9.91 -20.72
C ARG A 336 1.45 -9.81 -22.17
N ASN A 337 1.39 -10.91 -22.88
CA ASN A 337 1.68 -10.98 -24.30
C ASN A 337 0.39 -11.02 -25.11
N ARG A 338 0.23 -10.06 -26.02
CA ARG A 338 -0.97 -9.92 -26.84
C ARG A 338 -1.32 -11.16 -27.67
N THR A 339 -0.33 -11.95 -28.06
CA THR A 339 -0.52 -13.08 -28.99
C THR A 339 -0.63 -14.43 -28.30
N THR A 340 0.01 -14.61 -27.17
CA THR A 340 0.11 -15.90 -26.47
C THR A 340 -0.83 -16.01 -25.27
N ASP A 341 -1.32 -14.90 -24.72
CA ASP A 341 -2.02 -14.90 -23.46
C ASP A 341 -3.53 -14.75 -23.60
N ASN A 342 -4.23 -15.09 -22.51
CA ASN A 342 -5.66 -14.89 -22.39
C ASN A 342 -6.02 -13.39 -22.30
N PRO A 343 -7.23 -12.99 -22.70
CA PRO A 343 -7.73 -11.64 -22.46
C PRO A 343 -7.66 -11.25 -20.99
N ALA A 344 -7.66 -9.96 -20.69
CA ALA A 344 -7.64 -9.46 -19.33
C ALA A 344 -8.79 -8.49 -19.05
N LEU A 345 -9.26 -8.51 -17.81
CA LEU A 345 -10.03 -7.44 -17.19
C LEU A 345 -9.05 -6.51 -16.46
N VAL A 346 -8.86 -5.31 -16.98
CA VAL A 346 -8.00 -4.30 -16.37
C VAL A 346 -8.87 -3.32 -15.59
N ILE A 347 -8.59 -3.14 -14.31
CA ILE A 347 -9.18 -2.09 -13.47
C ILE A 347 -8.16 -0.97 -13.35
N TYR A 348 -8.45 0.21 -13.91
CA TYR A 348 -7.61 1.40 -13.84
C TYR A 348 -8.17 2.35 -12.79
N ALA A 349 -7.54 2.41 -11.62
CA ALA A 349 -8.04 3.04 -10.42
C ALA A 349 -6.99 3.95 -9.75
N MET A 350 -6.53 4.97 -10.45
CA MET A 350 -5.73 6.07 -9.86
C MET A 350 -6.67 7.01 -9.12
N GLN A 351 -6.90 6.73 -7.83
CA GLN A 351 -8.09 7.22 -7.14
C GLN A 351 -7.93 8.60 -6.49
N GLY A 352 -6.74 9.00 -6.05
CA GLY A 352 -6.62 10.21 -5.23
C GLY A 352 -5.41 11.09 -5.49
N ASN A 353 -4.26 10.55 -5.87
CA ASN A 353 -2.99 11.27 -5.85
C ASN A 353 -2.83 12.37 -6.92
N ASP A 354 -3.70 12.42 -7.91
CA ASP A 354 -3.77 13.54 -8.86
C ASP A 354 -4.29 14.84 -8.21
N VAL A 355 -4.94 14.74 -7.04
CA VAL A 355 -5.42 15.88 -6.27
C VAL A 355 -4.81 15.95 -4.88
N CYS A 356 -4.32 14.82 -4.36
CA CYS A 356 -3.62 14.72 -3.09
C CYS A 356 -2.13 15.00 -3.25
N ASN A 357 -1.60 15.85 -2.41
CA ASN A 357 -0.17 16.12 -2.28
C ASN A 357 0.13 16.69 -0.89
N ASN A 358 1.39 16.80 -0.55
CA ASN A 358 1.87 17.24 0.78
C ASN A 358 2.32 18.70 0.84
N PHE A 359 2.12 19.49 -0.21
CA PHE A 359 2.54 20.89 -0.25
C PHE A 359 1.56 21.81 0.47
N ASN A 360 2.07 22.87 1.11
CA ASN A 360 1.23 23.90 1.73
C ASN A 360 0.36 24.64 0.70
N ASP A 361 0.89 24.86 -0.51
CA ASP A 361 0.16 25.42 -1.65
C ASP A 361 -0.46 24.30 -2.54
N THR A 362 -1.10 23.35 -1.91
CA THR A 362 -1.60 22.10 -2.50
C THR A 362 -2.37 22.30 -3.81
N ILE A 363 -3.12 23.42 -3.95
CA ILE A 363 -3.94 23.70 -5.14
C ILE A 363 -3.08 23.80 -6.41
N ASN A 364 -1.88 24.39 -6.30
CA ASN A 364 -0.97 24.56 -7.43
C ASN A 364 -0.28 23.25 -7.85
N HIS A 365 -0.27 22.25 -6.95
CA HIS A 365 0.33 20.94 -7.16
C HIS A 365 -0.66 19.84 -7.55
N MET A 366 -1.97 20.16 -7.64
CA MET A 366 -2.96 19.25 -8.20
C MET A 366 -2.79 19.11 -9.70
N THR A 367 -2.87 17.88 -10.22
CA THR A 367 -2.75 17.63 -11.66
C THR A 367 -3.75 18.46 -12.47
N PRO A 368 -3.28 19.25 -13.46
CA PRO A 368 -4.17 19.98 -14.36
C PRO A 368 -5.02 19.01 -15.21
N PRO A 369 -6.30 19.36 -15.48
CA PRO A 369 -7.21 18.49 -16.24
C PRO A 369 -6.68 18.00 -17.59
N GLU A 370 -6.05 18.88 -18.37
CA GLU A 370 -5.47 18.51 -19.68
C GLU A 370 -4.27 17.56 -19.55
N THR A 371 -3.44 17.75 -18.52
CA THR A 371 -2.33 16.86 -18.21
C THR A 371 -2.86 15.49 -17.79
N PHE A 372 -3.87 15.45 -16.91
CA PHE A 372 -4.52 14.22 -16.49
C PHE A 372 -5.08 13.44 -17.70
N ARG A 373 -5.88 14.12 -18.56
CA ARG A 373 -6.41 13.49 -19.78
C ARG A 373 -5.29 12.90 -20.65
N ARG A 374 -4.24 13.68 -20.89
CA ARG A 374 -3.09 13.23 -21.70
C ARG A 374 -2.41 12.00 -21.11
N ASN A 375 -2.21 11.97 -19.78
CA ASN A 375 -1.56 10.86 -19.09
C ASN A 375 -2.41 9.59 -19.16
N VAL A 376 -3.70 9.68 -18.86
CA VAL A 376 -4.65 8.55 -18.97
C VAL A 376 -4.68 8.02 -20.41
N MET A 377 -4.82 8.89 -21.40
CA MET A 377 -4.84 8.46 -22.82
C MET A 377 -3.55 7.76 -23.25
N LYS A 378 -2.39 8.25 -22.81
CA LYS A 378 -1.11 7.56 -23.10
C LYS A 378 -1.08 6.16 -22.51
N SER A 379 -1.56 5.99 -21.27
CA SER A 379 -1.67 4.67 -20.63
C SER A 379 -2.62 3.75 -21.40
N LEU A 380 -3.75 4.26 -21.87
CA LEU A 380 -4.73 3.48 -22.63
C LEU A 380 -4.19 3.08 -24.02
N PHE A 381 -3.48 3.96 -24.72
CA PHE A 381 -2.84 3.58 -25.99
C PHE A 381 -1.80 2.48 -25.81
N LEU A 382 -0.98 2.56 -24.76
CA LEU A 382 -0.01 1.52 -24.45
C LEU A 382 -0.70 0.19 -24.04
N LEU A 383 -1.81 0.25 -23.31
CA LEU A 383 -2.64 -0.93 -23.02
C LEU A 383 -3.17 -1.57 -24.32
N ASP A 384 -3.56 -0.76 -25.31
CA ASP A 384 -4.05 -1.27 -26.60
C ASP A 384 -2.96 -2.01 -27.40
N GLU A 385 -1.69 -1.65 -27.18
CA GLU A 385 -0.56 -2.37 -27.77
C GLU A 385 -0.26 -3.70 -27.05
N LYS A 386 -0.47 -3.76 -25.72
CA LYS A 386 -0.10 -4.91 -24.88
C LYS A 386 -1.19 -5.96 -24.72
N LEU A 387 -2.44 -5.53 -24.62
CA LEU A 387 -3.54 -6.43 -24.26
C LEU A 387 -3.96 -7.32 -25.43
N PRO A 388 -4.29 -8.62 -25.16
CA PRO A 388 -4.94 -9.47 -26.13
C PRO A 388 -6.31 -8.94 -26.54
N PRO A 389 -6.78 -9.22 -27.77
CA PRO A 389 -8.14 -8.91 -28.19
C PRO A 389 -9.20 -9.48 -27.25
N GLN A 390 -10.36 -8.82 -27.14
CA GLN A 390 -11.47 -9.14 -26.22
C GLN A 390 -11.15 -8.85 -24.73
N SER A 391 -10.11 -8.08 -24.45
CA SER A 391 -9.87 -7.53 -23.13
C SER A 391 -10.88 -6.41 -22.80
N HIS A 392 -10.99 -6.07 -21.53
CA HIS A 392 -11.81 -4.97 -21.04
C HIS A 392 -10.99 -4.08 -20.12
N VAL A 393 -11.15 -2.77 -20.23
CA VAL A 393 -10.54 -1.80 -19.32
C VAL A 393 -11.66 -1.02 -18.63
N VAL A 394 -11.67 -1.06 -17.32
CA VAL A 394 -12.65 -0.36 -16.47
C VAL A 394 -11.96 0.81 -15.80
N LEU A 395 -12.34 2.01 -16.17
CA LEU A 395 -11.87 3.25 -15.56
C LEU A 395 -12.71 3.57 -14.33
N VAL A 396 -12.05 3.78 -13.20
CA VAL A 396 -12.70 4.10 -11.92
C VAL A 396 -12.68 5.60 -11.68
N GLU A 397 -13.79 6.17 -11.23
CA GLU A 397 -13.91 7.55 -10.76
C GLU A 397 -12.90 7.86 -9.65
N LEU A 398 -12.41 9.12 -9.56
CA LEU A 398 -11.58 9.55 -8.44
C LEU A 398 -12.40 9.63 -7.14
N VAL A 399 -11.76 9.38 -6.02
CA VAL A 399 -12.38 9.52 -4.70
C VAL A 399 -12.60 11.01 -4.37
N GLU A 400 -13.60 11.29 -3.56
CA GLU A 400 -13.82 12.57 -2.88
C GLU A 400 -13.76 12.30 -1.37
N ALA A 401 -12.78 12.86 -0.68
CA ALA A 401 -12.49 12.51 0.71
C ALA A 401 -12.58 13.71 1.69
N ASP A 402 -13.33 14.76 1.32
CA ASP A 402 -13.61 15.93 2.16
C ASP A 402 -14.34 15.58 3.48
N PHE A 403 -14.98 14.42 3.53
CA PHE A 403 -15.65 13.88 4.71
C PHE A 403 -14.71 13.38 5.81
N ILE A 404 -13.43 13.09 5.51
CA ILE A 404 -12.50 12.46 6.46
C ILE A 404 -12.19 13.39 7.64
N PHE A 405 -11.75 14.62 7.36
CA PHE A 405 -11.39 15.54 8.45
C PHE A 405 -12.56 15.77 9.44
N PRO A 406 -13.78 16.13 9.02
CA PRO A 406 -14.89 16.32 9.96
C PRO A 406 -15.29 15.05 10.71
N ALA A 407 -15.11 13.86 10.11
CA ALA A 407 -15.43 12.59 10.77
C ALA A 407 -14.40 12.16 11.80
N MET A 408 -13.13 12.48 11.61
CA MET A 408 -12.02 11.93 12.38
C MET A 408 -11.33 12.94 13.32
N ALA A 409 -11.31 14.23 13.00
CA ALA A 409 -10.47 15.24 13.65
C ALA A 409 -10.51 15.20 15.20
N GLU A 410 -11.71 15.06 15.77
CA GLU A 410 -11.93 15.05 17.24
C GLU A 410 -11.86 13.66 17.85
N ARG A 411 -11.47 12.64 17.09
CA ARG A 411 -11.28 11.28 17.61
C ARG A 411 -9.84 11.10 18.09
N LEU A 412 -9.70 10.28 19.11
CA LEU A 412 -8.41 9.99 19.72
C LEU A 412 -7.57 9.09 18.79
N HIS A 413 -6.37 9.55 18.44
CA HIS A 413 -5.42 8.77 17.64
C HIS A 413 -4.78 7.64 18.49
N PRO A 414 -4.45 6.48 17.90
CA PRO A 414 -3.84 5.35 18.63
C PRO A 414 -2.63 5.71 19.49
N ILE A 415 -1.72 6.56 19.00
CA ILE A 415 -0.52 6.98 19.76
C ILE A 415 -0.85 7.83 20.99
N GLY A 416 -2.02 8.45 21.03
CA GLY A 416 -2.49 9.26 22.16
C GLY A 416 -3.36 8.51 23.16
N ARG A 417 -3.56 7.21 23.02
CA ARG A 417 -4.54 6.46 23.81
C ARG A 417 -4.21 6.39 25.29
N LEU A 418 -2.93 6.30 25.64
CA LEU A 418 -2.51 6.24 27.05
C LEU A 418 -2.85 7.54 27.80
N HIS A 419 -2.44 8.67 27.25
CA HIS A 419 -2.61 10.00 27.88
C HIS A 419 -3.86 10.76 27.41
N LYS A 420 -4.60 10.25 26.44
CA LYS A 420 -5.79 10.90 25.82
C LYS A 420 -5.49 12.30 25.29
N ASN A 421 -4.31 12.51 24.74
CA ASN A 421 -3.76 13.83 24.41
C ASN A 421 -3.45 14.05 22.92
N VAL A 422 -3.42 13.01 22.07
CA VAL A 422 -3.21 13.14 20.62
C VAL A 422 -4.46 12.72 19.88
N PHE A 423 -5.07 13.65 19.16
CA PHE A 423 -6.24 13.45 18.30
C PHE A 423 -5.83 13.43 16.83
N TYR A 424 -6.71 12.96 15.93
CA TYR A 424 -6.38 12.96 14.50
C TYR A 424 -6.13 14.37 13.95
N LYS A 425 -6.77 15.42 14.46
CA LYS A 425 -6.45 16.80 14.09
C LYS A 425 -4.98 17.15 14.34
N ASN A 426 -4.40 16.70 15.46
CA ASN A 426 -2.98 16.92 15.76
C ASN A 426 -2.09 16.20 14.75
N LEU A 427 -2.43 14.96 14.37
CA LEU A 427 -1.72 14.21 13.33
C LEU A 427 -1.77 14.93 11.98
N TYR A 428 -2.95 15.41 11.57
CA TYR A 428 -3.10 16.10 10.29
C TYR A 428 -2.34 17.44 10.25
N GLU A 429 -2.43 18.23 11.32
CA GLU A 429 -1.69 19.48 11.46
C GLU A 429 -0.18 19.26 11.43
N TRP A 430 0.28 18.23 12.13
CA TRP A 430 1.68 17.82 12.16
C TRP A 430 2.17 17.37 10.78
N PHE A 431 1.42 16.53 10.08
CA PHE A 431 1.71 16.12 8.71
C PHE A 431 1.79 17.30 7.74
N ASN A 432 0.85 18.23 7.85
CA ASN A 432 0.80 19.41 7.00
C ASN A 432 1.95 20.37 7.32
N CYS A 433 2.26 20.56 8.61
CA CYS A 433 3.40 21.36 9.05
C CYS A 433 4.73 20.83 8.49
N MET A 434 4.95 19.51 8.57
CA MET A 434 6.16 18.88 8.04
C MET A 434 6.14 18.65 6.51
N GLN A 435 5.01 18.88 5.85
CA GLN A 435 4.82 18.60 4.42
C GLN A 435 5.16 17.14 4.03
N ILE A 436 4.69 16.20 4.83
CA ILE A 436 4.87 14.75 4.62
C ILE A 436 3.54 13.99 4.54
N GLY A 437 2.43 14.67 4.79
CA GLY A 437 1.11 14.04 4.80
C GLY A 437 0.69 13.52 3.43
N PRO A 438 -0.18 12.52 3.40
CA PRO A 438 -0.64 11.93 2.14
C PRO A 438 -1.55 12.89 1.36
N CYS A 439 -2.24 13.84 2.02
CA CYS A 439 -3.19 14.74 1.36
C CYS A 439 -3.49 16.00 2.18
N THR A 440 -2.69 17.05 2.01
CA THR A 440 -2.93 18.35 2.66
C THR A 440 -4.30 18.93 2.31
N GLY A 441 -4.79 18.65 1.10
CA GLY A 441 -6.05 19.20 0.62
C GLY A 441 -7.29 18.72 1.37
N TRP A 442 -7.35 17.44 1.75
CA TRP A 442 -8.49 16.86 2.48
C TRP A 442 -8.25 16.75 3.99
N LEU A 443 -7.01 16.46 4.42
CA LEU A 443 -6.64 16.35 5.83
C LEU A 443 -6.30 17.74 6.41
N ASN A 444 -7.26 18.67 6.37
CA ASN A 444 -7.08 20.06 6.72
C ASN A 444 -8.33 20.64 7.39
N ALA A 445 -8.13 21.50 8.40
CA ALA A 445 -9.23 22.19 9.08
C ALA A 445 -9.99 23.16 8.16
N ASN A 446 -9.32 23.70 7.13
CA ASN A 446 -9.92 24.63 6.19
C ASN A 446 -10.93 23.94 5.25
N GLN A 447 -12.22 24.13 5.49
CA GLN A 447 -13.32 23.60 4.68
C GLN A 447 -13.20 24.00 3.21
N THR A 448 -12.86 25.26 2.93
CA THR A 448 -12.74 25.75 1.56
C THR A 448 -11.67 24.99 0.78
N LEU A 449 -10.56 24.64 1.43
CA LEU A 449 -9.49 23.86 0.81
C LEU A 449 -9.97 22.43 0.49
N ARG A 450 -10.69 21.78 1.43
CA ARG A 450 -11.28 20.45 1.20
C ARG A 450 -12.26 20.46 0.02
N ASP A 451 -13.12 21.49 -0.06
CA ASP A 451 -14.10 21.65 -1.14
C ASP A 451 -13.43 21.87 -2.51
N ILE A 452 -12.35 22.66 -2.57
CA ILE A 452 -11.57 22.88 -3.80
C ILE A 452 -10.93 21.56 -4.25
N THR A 453 -10.39 20.77 -3.32
CA THR A 453 -9.77 19.49 -3.62
C THR A 453 -10.79 18.50 -4.19
N SER A 454 -11.95 18.35 -3.55
CA SER A 454 -13.05 17.52 -4.06
C SER A 454 -13.61 18.03 -5.39
N LYS A 455 -13.68 19.34 -5.60
CA LYS A 455 -14.09 19.93 -6.89
C LYS A 455 -13.09 19.55 -8.00
N ARG A 456 -11.79 19.52 -7.71
CA ARG A 456 -10.79 19.08 -8.68
C ARG A 456 -10.96 17.58 -8.96
N ALA A 457 -11.15 16.71 -7.97
CA ALA A 457 -11.39 15.29 -8.15
C ALA A 457 -12.62 15.04 -9.05
N ARG A 458 -13.75 15.71 -8.81
CA ARG A 458 -14.94 15.67 -9.68
C ARG A 458 -14.64 16.07 -11.11
N LYS A 459 -13.84 17.12 -11.31
CA LYS A 459 -13.47 17.57 -12.66
C LYS A 459 -12.63 16.50 -13.39
N LEU A 460 -11.68 15.85 -12.71
CA LEU A 460 -10.90 14.77 -13.29
C LEU A 460 -11.78 13.54 -13.56
N SER A 461 -12.70 13.21 -12.69
CA SER A 461 -13.68 12.13 -12.88
C SER A 461 -14.57 12.32 -14.12
N THR A 462 -14.95 13.58 -14.45
CA THR A 462 -15.69 13.85 -15.71
C THR A 462 -14.85 13.52 -16.94
N ILE A 463 -13.52 13.69 -16.87
CA ILE A 463 -12.61 13.32 -17.96
C ILE A 463 -12.55 11.80 -18.11
N VAL A 464 -12.43 11.07 -16.99
CA VAL A 464 -12.44 9.59 -16.99
C VAL A 464 -13.72 9.07 -17.64
N LYS A 465 -14.87 9.62 -17.22
CA LYS A 465 -16.17 9.25 -17.80
C LYS A 465 -16.25 9.58 -19.30
N TYR A 466 -15.77 10.76 -19.70
CA TYR A 466 -15.74 11.17 -21.11
C TYR A 466 -14.91 10.21 -21.97
N ILE A 467 -13.72 9.83 -21.51
CA ILE A 467 -12.85 8.87 -22.19
C ILE A 467 -13.59 7.53 -22.38
N ALA A 468 -14.18 6.99 -21.29
CA ALA A 468 -14.88 5.72 -21.35
C ALA A 468 -16.10 5.69 -22.29
N THR A 469 -16.72 6.87 -22.55
CA THR A 469 -17.91 6.97 -23.42
C THR A 469 -17.60 7.32 -24.85
N ASN A 470 -16.45 7.94 -25.15
CA ASN A 470 -16.19 8.52 -26.47
C ASN A 470 -14.95 7.97 -27.18
N GLU A 471 -14.01 7.36 -26.44
CA GLU A 471 -12.80 6.80 -27.05
C GLU A 471 -13.00 5.31 -27.37
N THR A 472 -12.36 4.84 -28.43
CA THR A 472 -12.41 3.44 -28.88
C THR A 472 -11.01 2.90 -29.08
N PHE A 473 -10.81 1.63 -28.73
CA PHE A 473 -9.53 0.92 -28.80
C PHE A 473 -9.68 -0.38 -29.61
N LYS A 474 -8.60 -0.86 -30.16
CA LYS A 474 -8.62 -2.02 -31.05
C LYS A 474 -8.76 -3.34 -30.29
N ASN A 475 -8.05 -3.48 -29.17
CA ASN A 475 -7.88 -4.75 -28.48
C ASN A 475 -8.76 -4.87 -27.23
N PHE A 476 -9.35 -3.77 -26.76
CA PHE A 476 -10.24 -3.79 -25.61
C PHE A 476 -11.43 -2.85 -25.74
N GLN A 477 -12.45 -3.12 -24.95
CA GLN A 477 -13.55 -2.20 -24.70
C GLN A 477 -13.30 -1.44 -23.40
N VAL A 478 -13.52 -0.13 -23.43
CA VAL A 478 -13.37 0.72 -22.24
C VAL A 478 -14.73 0.94 -21.57
N HIS A 479 -14.74 0.90 -20.24
CA HIS A 479 -15.92 1.08 -19.40
C HIS A 479 -15.63 2.07 -18.27
N TYR A 480 -16.67 2.59 -17.65
CA TYR A 480 -16.60 3.49 -16.49
C TYR A 480 -17.43 2.93 -15.34
N ILE A 481 -16.89 3.03 -14.13
CA ILE A 481 -17.64 2.81 -12.89
C ILE A 481 -17.42 3.97 -11.92
N GLN A 482 -18.41 4.18 -11.06
CA GLN A 482 -18.29 5.10 -9.95
C GLN A 482 -17.23 4.62 -8.96
N ASN A 483 -16.60 5.55 -8.24
CA ASN A 483 -15.73 5.18 -7.13
C ASN A 483 -16.56 4.50 -6.03
N PRO A 484 -16.17 3.31 -5.56
CA PRO A 484 -16.95 2.57 -4.58
C PRO A 484 -17.06 3.30 -3.23
N ILE A 485 -16.03 4.04 -2.81
CA ILE A 485 -16.04 4.84 -1.57
C ILE A 485 -17.06 5.98 -1.71
N ASN A 486 -17.01 6.75 -2.81
CA ASN A 486 -17.98 7.81 -3.08
C ASN A 486 -19.41 7.28 -3.06
N TYR A 487 -19.64 6.10 -3.68
CA TYR A 487 -20.95 5.47 -3.71
C TYR A 487 -21.45 5.09 -2.32
N LEU A 488 -20.58 4.51 -1.49
CA LEU A 488 -20.93 4.07 -0.14
C LEU A 488 -21.22 5.27 0.79
N VAL A 489 -20.38 6.30 0.74
CA VAL A 489 -20.52 7.50 1.57
C VAL A 489 -21.73 8.33 1.16
N ARG A 490 -21.92 8.60 -0.13
CA ARG A 490 -23.05 9.41 -0.64
C ARG A 490 -24.43 8.78 -0.41
N ASN A 491 -24.49 7.49 -0.23
CA ASN A 491 -25.75 6.77 0.01
C ASN A 491 -25.95 6.40 1.48
N ASP A 492 -25.20 7.00 2.40
CA ASP A 492 -25.27 6.75 3.86
C ASP A 492 -25.23 5.25 4.23
N LYS A 493 -24.50 4.46 3.43
CA LYS A 493 -24.44 3.00 3.61
C LYS A 493 -23.47 2.57 4.70
N ILE A 494 -22.57 3.47 5.11
CA ILE A 494 -21.52 3.16 6.08
C ILE A 494 -21.28 4.32 7.04
N ASN A 495 -20.93 3.99 8.28
CA ASN A 495 -20.25 4.91 9.17
C ASN A 495 -18.76 4.89 8.85
N ILE A 496 -18.30 5.86 8.08
CA ILE A 496 -16.93 5.87 7.51
C ILE A 496 -15.82 5.68 8.57
N THR A 497 -16.04 6.13 9.80
CA THR A 497 -15.02 6.02 10.88
C THR A 497 -14.67 4.58 11.27
N GLU A 498 -15.50 3.61 10.91
CA GLU A 498 -15.26 2.18 11.17
C GLU A 498 -14.51 1.49 10.04
N PHE A 499 -14.37 2.18 8.89
CA PHE A 499 -13.83 1.64 7.64
C PHE A 499 -12.51 2.28 7.23
N LEU A 500 -11.99 3.23 8.04
CA LEU A 500 -10.68 3.84 7.82
C LEU A 500 -9.60 3.15 8.67
N GLU A 501 -8.37 3.17 8.15
CA GLU A 501 -7.20 2.71 8.87
C GLU A 501 -7.00 3.50 10.16
N PRO A 502 -6.76 2.83 11.29
CA PRO A 502 -6.64 3.52 12.58
C PRO A 502 -5.37 4.38 12.70
N VAL A 503 -4.33 4.12 11.89
CA VAL A 503 -3.06 4.85 11.99
C VAL A 503 -3.05 6.13 11.18
N ASP A 504 -3.53 6.11 9.96
CA ASP A 504 -3.52 7.29 9.08
C ASP A 504 -4.91 7.92 8.87
N SER A 505 -5.96 7.19 9.19
CA SER A 505 -7.37 7.56 8.99
C SER A 505 -7.73 8.02 7.57
N LEU A 506 -6.93 7.65 6.57
CA LEU A 506 -7.15 7.96 5.17
C LEU A 506 -7.49 6.73 4.35
N HIS A 507 -6.69 5.66 4.50
CA HIS A 507 -6.85 4.44 3.72
C HIS A 507 -8.01 3.57 4.23
N PRO A 508 -8.64 2.79 3.34
CA PRO A 508 -9.66 1.81 3.73
C PRO A 508 -9.02 0.63 4.50
N ASN A 509 -9.51 0.34 5.69
CA ASN A 509 -9.06 -0.80 6.51
C ASN A 509 -9.57 -2.15 5.98
N GLN A 510 -9.20 -3.27 6.63
CA GLN A 510 -9.58 -4.63 6.19
C GLN A 510 -11.10 -4.84 6.08
N LYS A 511 -11.91 -4.22 6.94
CA LYS A 511 -13.38 -4.30 6.83
C LYS A 511 -13.87 -3.61 5.55
N ALA A 512 -13.24 -2.48 5.20
CA ALA A 512 -13.55 -1.77 3.98
C ALA A 512 -13.16 -2.56 2.74
N GLN A 513 -12.07 -3.34 2.76
CA GLN A 513 -11.63 -4.13 1.60
C GLN A 513 -12.74 -5.07 1.11
N VAL A 514 -13.40 -5.80 2.02
CA VAL A 514 -14.51 -6.70 1.67
C VAL A 514 -15.70 -5.92 1.05
N LEU A 515 -16.03 -4.77 1.64
CA LEU A 515 -17.13 -3.94 1.16
C LEU A 515 -16.82 -3.29 -0.21
N LEU A 516 -15.57 -2.91 -0.45
CA LEU A 516 -15.10 -2.43 -1.75
C LEU A 516 -15.20 -3.52 -2.80
N THR A 517 -14.80 -4.76 -2.48
CA THR A 517 -14.96 -5.92 -3.36
C THR A 517 -16.41 -6.09 -3.79
N GLU A 518 -17.32 -6.14 -2.82
CA GLU A 518 -18.76 -6.31 -3.10
C GLU A 518 -19.30 -5.19 -3.97
N THR A 519 -18.95 -3.94 -3.63
CA THR A 519 -19.46 -2.77 -4.34
C THR A 519 -18.96 -2.74 -5.79
N VAL A 520 -17.65 -2.95 -6.01
CA VAL A 520 -17.07 -2.98 -7.36
C VAL A 520 -17.63 -4.16 -8.14
N TRP A 521 -17.75 -5.34 -7.53
CA TRP A 521 -18.31 -6.51 -8.18
C TRP A 521 -19.74 -6.27 -8.68
N ASN A 522 -20.59 -5.66 -7.85
CA ASN A 522 -21.95 -5.27 -8.23
C ASN A 522 -22.00 -4.25 -9.39
N PHE A 523 -20.96 -3.43 -9.56
CA PHE A 523 -20.84 -2.57 -10.73
C PHE A 523 -20.40 -3.37 -11.96
N LEU A 524 -19.44 -4.28 -11.83
CA LEU A 524 -18.94 -5.11 -12.92
C LEU A 524 -19.98 -6.07 -13.47
N GLU A 525 -20.90 -6.61 -12.62
CA GLU A 525 -21.99 -7.48 -13.06
C GLU A 525 -22.98 -6.81 -14.02
N LYS A 526 -23.04 -5.48 -14.00
CA LYS A 526 -23.87 -4.69 -14.93
C LYS A 526 -23.19 -4.43 -16.27
N LEU A 527 -21.93 -4.83 -16.43
CA LEU A 527 -21.10 -4.65 -17.61
C LEU A 527 -20.78 -6.01 -18.25
N PRO A 528 -20.53 -6.07 -19.56
CA PRO A 528 -20.21 -7.33 -20.25
C PRO A 528 -18.73 -7.73 -20.05
N VAL A 529 -18.18 -7.61 -18.83
CA VAL A 529 -16.73 -7.72 -18.58
C VAL A 529 -16.30 -9.02 -17.88
N LEU A 530 -17.22 -9.71 -17.19
CA LEU A 530 -16.87 -10.85 -16.32
C LEU A 530 -16.73 -12.20 -17.05
N GLY A 531 -17.23 -12.32 -18.29
CA GLY A 531 -17.34 -13.60 -18.99
C GLY A 531 -18.40 -14.55 -18.37
N PRO A 532 -18.60 -15.72 -18.96
CA PRO A 532 -19.57 -16.70 -18.49
C PRO A 532 -19.10 -17.39 -17.19
N VAL A 533 -20.04 -17.98 -16.46
CA VAL A 533 -19.71 -18.94 -15.40
C VAL A 533 -19.25 -20.23 -16.08
N ASN A 534 -18.12 -20.79 -15.66
CA ASN A 534 -17.64 -22.05 -16.21
C ASN A 534 -18.51 -23.21 -15.67
N PRO A 535 -19.21 -23.96 -16.55
CA PRO A 535 -20.06 -25.08 -16.12
C PRO A 535 -19.28 -26.27 -15.52
N HIS A 536 -17.96 -26.30 -15.71
CA HIS A 536 -17.08 -27.38 -15.22
C HIS A 536 -16.39 -27.04 -13.89
N ASN A 537 -16.75 -25.95 -13.21
CA ASN A 537 -16.11 -25.57 -11.94
C ASN A 537 -16.14 -26.70 -10.90
N ASP A 538 -17.29 -27.38 -10.74
CA ASP A 538 -17.42 -28.48 -9.77
C ASP A 538 -16.55 -29.70 -10.15
N GLU A 539 -16.42 -29.98 -11.45
CA GLU A 539 -15.55 -31.05 -11.96
C GLU A 539 -14.07 -30.69 -11.73
N ILE A 540 -13.68 -29.45 -11.96
CA ILE A 540 -12.32 -28.95 -11.68
C ILE A 540 -12.00 -29.12 -10.19
N ILE A 541 -12.91 -28.71 -9.30
CA ILE A 541 -12.74 -28.87 -7.84
C ILE A 541 -12.59 -30.34 -7.47
N LYS A 542 -13.41 -31.20 -8.05
CA LYS A 542 -13.37 -32.64 -7.78
C LYS A 542 -12.05 -33.30 -8.18
N ILE A 543 -11.46 -32.88 -9.31
CA ILE A 543 -10.23 -33.46 -9.86
C ILE A 543 -8.99 -32.83 -9.23
N PHE A 544 -8.95 -31.50 -9.15
CA PHE A 544 -7.74 -30.72 -8.82
C PHE A 544 -7.79 -30.04 -7.45
N GLY A 545 -8.92 -30.14 -6.71
CA GLY A 545 -9.12 -29.49 -5.41
C GLY A 545 -8.93 -27.96 -5.53
N GLU A 546 -8.00 -27.42 -4.75
CA GLU A 546 -7.63 -25.98 -4.81
C GLU A 546 -6.51 -25.70 -5.82
N GLN A 547 -6.30 -26.57 -6.81
CA GLN A 547 -5.41 -26.36 -7.96
C GLN A 547 -3.95 -26.04 -7.55
N GLY A 548 -3.46 -26.67 -6.48
CA GLY A 548 -2.11 -26.46 -5.95
C GLY A 548 -1.96 -25.19 -5.08
N GLY A 549 -3.04 -24.53 -4.74
CA GLY A 549 -3.05 -23.26 -3.97
C GLY A 549 -2.60 -22.04 -4.81
N HIS A 550 -2.61 -20.89 -4.17
CA HIS A 550 -2.22 -19.61 -4.78
C HIS A 550 -0.73 -19.36 -4.74
#